data_b5a84bbae97e0b101f5fdae9b23d01ce
#
_entry.id   b5a84bbae97e0b101f5fdae9b23d01ce
#
_cell.length_a   1.000
_cell.length_b   1.000
_cell.length_c   1.000
_cell.angle_alpha   90.00
_cell.angle_beta   90.00
_cell.angle_gamma   90.00
#
_symmetry.space_group_name_H-M   'P 1'
#
loop_
_entity.id
_entity.type
_entity.pdbx_description
1 polymer ?
#
loop_
_entity_poly.entity_id
_entity_poly.type
_entity_poly.pdbx_seq_one_letter_code
_entity_poly.pdbx_strand_id
1 'polypeptide(L)'
;MSEVGVSQPQATARRTESTETRTPAITFDRVGVSYGRGRKATNALIDFNLRVAVGETVALLGPSGSGKSTALNALAGFVRPASGTVRLAGRDVTDLPPAKRGIGVVLQSYALFPHMRVADNVAFGLKSHRVPRAEIAPRVAEALDMVGMATYGKRLPRELSGGQQQRVAIARALAIRPNVLLLDEPLAALDAQLRHSTLAELQRLKESLPDTAMLYVTHDQAEALALADRIVVMNNARLMDVDTAENLWRRPPTSFTAAFLGGANLIPCTVGRVIGTSALVTIAHKTASAEAPQPSVGKIDWAPGSKALLCIRPHAMRIVSLGERDALRATVVASVWRGATTRMVLSVGGLPDQLIDIDVPGNAQIAIGSEVGVRLPEPAGVLVQAS
;
A
#
# COMPACT_ATOMS: atom_id res chain seq x y z
N MET A 1 25.80 -29.97 -30.72
CA MET A 1 25.80 -29.58 -29.30
C MET A 1 26.10 -28.09 -29.29
N SER A 2 25.10 -27.28 -29.18
CA SER A 2 25.22 -25.81 -29.14
C SER A 2 24.58 -25.35 -27.87
N GLU A 3 25.41 -24.80 -26.97
CA GLU A 3 24.96 -24.21 -25.69
C GLU A 3 24.23 -22.90 -25.98
N VAL A 4 22.99 -22.83 -25.53
CA VAL A 4 22.20 -21.61 -25.49
C VAL A 4 22.50 -20.89 -24.19
N GLY A 5 23.30 -19.82 -24.29
CA GLY A 5 23.58 -18.93 -23.16
C GLY A 5 22.34 -18.14 -22.76
N VAL A 6 21.83 -18.39 -21.56
CA VAL A 6 20.77 -17.61 -20.94
C VAL A 6 21.41 -16.36 -20.33
N SER A 7 21.21 -15.20 -20.99
CA SER A 7 21.55 -13.89 -20.44
C SER A 7 20.62 -13.57 -19.27
N GLN A 8 21.19 -13.42 -18.09
CA GLN A 8 20.50 -12.83 -16.94
C GLN A 8 20.26 -11.33 -17.17
N PRO A 9 19.07 -10.78 -16.88
CA PRO A 9 18.86 -9.34 -16.88
C PRO A 9 19.59 -8.72 -15.69
N GLN A 10 20.53 -7.81 -15.98
CA GLN A 10 21.19 -6.97 -15.00
C GLN A 10 20.13 -6.11 -14.29
N ALA A 11 19.89 -6.39 -13.03
CA ALA A 11 19.07 -5.57 -12.14
C ALA A 11 19.70 -4.18 -12.00
N THR A 12 18.94 -3.17 -12.30
CA THR A 12 19.25 -1.73 -12.24
C THR A 12 19.46 -1.30 -10.78
N ALA A 13 20.66 -1.49 -10.27
CA ALA A 13 21.13 -0.88 -9.03
C ALA A 13 21.59 0.56 -9.34
N ARG A 14 20.66 1.51 -9.39
CA ARG A 14 20.97 2.96 -9.38
C ARG A 14 19.74 3.72 -8.86
N ARG A 15 19.69 3.98 -7.55
CA ARG A 15 18.94 5.13 -6.97
C ARG A 15 19.03 5.22 -5.44
N THR A 16 20.20 5.10 -4.82
CA THR A 16 20.31 5.23 -3.36
C THR A 16 21.19 6.38 -2.85
N GLU A 17 21.71 7.27 -3.70
CA GLU A 17 22.69 8.27 -3.23
C GLU A 17 22.41 9.73 -3.58
N SER A 18 21.16 10.19 -3.76
CA SER A 18 20.91 11.63 -3.98
C SER A 18 19.60 12.20 -3.41
N THR A 19 19.01 11.59 -2.38
CA THR A 19 17.67 11.98 -1.91
C THR A 19 17.64 13.07 -0.84
N GLU A 20 18.78 13.50 -0.29
CA GLU A 20 18.80 14.42 0.87
C GLU A 20 18.74 15.92 0.55
N THR A 21 18.82 16.36 -0.69
CA THR A 21 18.93 17.79 -1.04
C THR A 21 17.75 18.38 -1.81
N ARG A 22 16.79 17.60 -2.29
CA ARG A 22 15.64 18.14 -3.02
C ARG A 22 14.47 18.42 -2.09
N THR A 23 13.86 19.62 -2.20
CA THR A 23 12.61 19.94 -1.49
C THR A 23 11.54 18.91 -1.80
N PRO A 24 10.89 18.29 -0.79
CA PRO A 24 9.82 17.30 -1.02
C PRO A 24 8.67 17.90 -1.84
N ALA A 25 8.08 17.10 -2.72
CA ALA A 25 6.90 17.49 -3.49
C ALA A 25 5.70 17.71 -2.57
N ILE A 26 5.55 16.86 -1.54
CA ILE A 26 4.47 16.94 -0.54
C ILE A 26 5.09 16.89 0.86
N THR A 27 4.60 17.74 1.76
CA THR A 27 4.92 17.67 3.19
C THR A 27 3.65 17.88 4.01
N PHE A 28 3.36 16.91 4.88
CA PHE A 28 2.45 17.07 6.01
C PHE A 28 3.29 17.21 7.27
N ASP A 29 3.05 18.25 8.06
CA ASP A 29 3.74 18.52 9.32
C ASP A 29 2.70 18.64 10.43
N ARG A 30 2.58 17.60 11.26
CA ARG A 30 1.66 17.46 12.39
C ARG A 30 0.20 17.79 12.05
N VAL A 31 -0.26 17.33 10.88
CA VAL A 31 -1.59 17.66 10.39
C VAL A 31 -2.65 16.91 11.18
N GLY A 32 -3.61 17.66 11.70
CA GLY A 32 -4.80 17.16 12.35
C GLY A 32 -6.06 17.66 11.67
N VAL A 33 -7.06 16.76 11.54
CA VAL A 33 -8.38 17.10 10.99
C VAL A 33 -9.45 16.55 11.91
N SER A 34 -10.44 17.40 12.26
CA SER A 34 -11.57 17.01 13.08
C SER A 34 -12.87 17.44 12.42
N TYR A 35 -13.88 16.57 12.46
CA TYR A 35 -15.24 16.86 12.01
C TYR A 35 -16.17 17.04 13.19
N GLY A 36 -17.15 17.95 13.06
CA GLY A 36 -18.08 18.29 14.14
C GLY A 36 -17.57 19.42 15.04
N ARG A 37 -18.32 19.71 16.11
CA ARG A 37 -18.00 20.79 17.06
C ARG A 37 -18.16 20.33 18.52
N GLY A 38 -17.34 20.84 19.42
CA GLY A 38 -17.41 20.58 20.85
C GLY A 38 -17.21 19.09 21.18
N ARG A 39 -18.00 18.56 22.15
CA ARG A 39 -17.89 17.16 22.62
C ARG A 39 -18.22 16.10 21.56
N LYS A 40 -18.82 16.48 20.42
CA LYS A 40 -19.12 15.58 19.30
C LYS A 40 -18.08 15.65 18.19
N ALA A 41 -16.96 16.33 18.39
CA ALA A 41 -15.88 16.37 17.43
C ALA A 41 -15.20 15.00 17.32
N THR A 42 -15.11 14.47 16.10
CA THR A 42 -14.41 13.22 15.79
C THR A 42 -13.10 13.55 15.07
N ASN A 43 -11.99 13.10 15.63
CA ASN A 43 -10.69 13.25 14.99
C ASN A 43 -10.57 12.25 13.83
N ALA A 44 -10.46 12.76 12.62
CA ALA A 44 -10.32 11.97 11.40
C ALA A 44 -8.88 11.88 10.90
N LEU A 45 -8.00 12.76 11.41
CA LEU A 45 -6.56 12.70 11.21
C LEU A 45 -5.88 13.28 12.46
N ILE A 46 -4.86 12.60 12.99
CA ILE A 46 -4.19 12.96 14.24
C ILE A 46 -2.69 12.92 14.03
N ASP A 47 -2.04 14.09 14.19
CA ASP A 47 -0.59 14.26 14.14
C ASP A 47 0.06 13.56 12.93
N PHE A 48 -0.53 13.76 11.76
CA PHE A 48 -0.10 13.11 10.54
C PHE A 48 1.14 13.79 9.97
N ASN A 49 2.23 13.03 9.87
CA ASN A 49 3.52 13.48 9.40
C ASN A 49 3.95 12.63 8.20
N LEU A 50 4.12 13.26 7.03
CA LEU A 50 4.56 12.55 5.82
C LEU A 50 5.33 13.50 4.89
N ARG A 51 6.41 12.98 4.31
CA ARG A 51 7.14 13.64 3.23
C ARG A 51 7.15 12.71 2.02
N VAL A 52 6.82 13.27 0.85
CA VAL A 52 6.86 12.56 -0.43
C VAL A 52 7.83 13.30 -1.33
N ALA A 53 8.78 12.57 -1.90
CA ALA A 53 9.77 13.14 -2.80
C ALA A 53 9.17 13.44 -4.19
N VAL A 54 9.89 14.21 -5.01
CA VAL A 54 9.55 14.41 -6.43
C VAL A 54 9.65 13.08 -7.17
N GLY A 55 8.63 12.73 -7.94
CA GLY A 55 8.54 11.47 -8.70
C GLY A 55 8.24 10.22 -7.85
N GLU A 56 8.07 10.37 -6.54
CA GLU A 56 7.76 9.25 -5.65
C GLU A 56 6.25 8.95 -5.66
N THR A 57 5.92 7.66 -5.70
CA THR A 57 4.55 7.17 -5.51
C THR A 57 4.39 6.61 -4.09
N VAL A 58 3.53 7.23 -3.29
CA VAL A 58 3.22 6.79 -1.93
C VAL A 58 1.77 6.33 -1.86
N ALA A 59 1.54 5.10 -1.39
CA ALA A 59 0.20 4.59 -1.13
C ALA A 59 -0.21 4.82 0.33
N LEU A 60 -1.41 5.36 0.56
CA LEU A 60 -2.07 5.35 1.86
C LEU A 60 -2.95 4.11 1.95
N LEU A 61 -2.61 3.20 2.84
CA LEU A 61 -3.25 1.90 3.03
C LEU A 61 -3.76 1.77 4.48
N GLY A 62 -4.92 1.17 4.67
CA GLY A 62 -5.49 0.97 6.01
C GLY A 62 -6.97 0.58 5.94
N PRO A 63 -7.56 0.16 7.07
CA PRO A 63 -8.98 -0.17 7.13
C PRO A 63 -9.88 1.02 6.80
N SER A 64 -11.16 0.74 6.56
CA SER A 64 -12.16 1.80 6.37
C SER A 64 -12.21 2.71 7.60
N GLY A 65 -12.30 4.02 7.41
CA GLY A 65 -12.31 4.99 8.49
C GLY A 65 -10.94 5.31 9.12
N SER A 66 -9.83 4.79 8.61
CA SER A 66 -8.48 5.06 9.15
C SER A 66 -7.93 6.47 8.85
N GLY A 67 -8.64 7.30 8.06
CA GLY A 67 -8.24 8.67 7.77
C GLY A 67 -7.58 8.90 6.40
N LYS A 68 -7.45 7.88 5.55
CA LYS A 68 -6.79 7.97 4.22
C LYS A 68 -7.36 9.08 3.33
N SER A 69 -8.66 9.02 3.05
CA SER A 69 -9.33 10.04 2.21
C SER A 69 -9.34 11.41 2.90
N THR A 70 -9.30 11.46 4.25
CA THR A 70 -9.15 12.72 4.97
C THR A 70 -7.78 13.36 4.73
N ALA A 71 -6.70 12.58 4.76
CA ALA A 71 -5.36 13.06 4.44
C ALA A 71 -5.28 13.56 2.98
N LEU A 72 -5.86 12.80 2.03
CA LEU A 72 -5.96 13.23 0.64
C LEU A 72 -6.76 14.53 0.50
N ASN A 73 -7.93 14.63 1.14
CA ASN A 73 -8.79 15.82 1.10
C ASN A 73 -8.12 17.05 1.75
N ALA A 74 -7.33 16.86 2.81
CA ALA A 74 -6.53 17.93 3.40
C ALA A 74 -5.46 18.43 2.42
N LEU A 75 -4.79 17.53 1.68
CA LEU A 75 -3.83 17.88 0.64
C LEU A 75 -4.50 18.53 -0.58
N ALA A 76 -5.65 18.01 -0.99
CA ALA A 76 -6.43 18.58 -2.10
C ALA A 76 -7.04 19.97 -1.78
N GLY A 77 -7.18 20.31 -0.49
CA GLY A 77 -7.81 21.57 -0.05
C GLY A 77 -9.32 21.51 0.04
N PHE A 78 -9.92 20.31 -0.01
CA PHE A 78 -11.35 20.09 0.23
C PHE A 78 -11.70 20.18 1.73
N VAL A 79 -10.72 19.89 2.59
CA VAL A 79 -10.84 19.99 4.04
C VAL A 79 -9.69 20.84 4.58
N ARG A 80 -10.00 21.82 5.42
CA ARG A 80 -9.00 22.62 6.10
C ARG A 80 -8.53 21.87 7.35
N PRO A 81 -7.20 21.68 7.54
CA PRO A 81 -6.65 21.14 8.77
C PRO A 81 -7.03 21.98 10.00
N ALA A 82 -7.30 21.32 11.12
CA ALA A 82 -7.50 21.96 12.42
C ALA A 82 -6.16 22.31 13.08
N SER A 83 -5.09 21.59 12.75
CA SER A 83 -3.73 21.83 13.23
C SER A 83 -2.70 21.36 12.18
N GLY A 84 -1.46 21.83 12.34
CA GLY A 84 -0.36 21.47 11.46
C GLY A 84 -0.37 22.23 10.13
N THR A 85 0.55 21.88 9.24
CA THR A 85 0.72 22.55 7.94
C THR A 85 0.86 21.55 6.80
N VAL A 86 0.31 21.92 5.63
CA VAL A 86 0.46 21.18 4.36
C VAL A 86 1.28 22.03 3.40
N ARG A 87 2.35 21.44 2.84
CA ARG A 87 3.19 22.13 1.86
C ARG A 87 3.30 21.34 0.56
N LEU A 88 3.35 22.08 -0.55
CA LEU A 88 3.63 21.57 -1.89
C LEU A 88 4.89 22.25 -2.42
N ALA A 89 5.91 21.46 -2.76
CA ALA A 89 7.23 21.94 -3.18
C ALA A 89 7.76 23.07 -2.26
N GLY A 90 7.62 22.88 -0.92
CA GLY A 90 8.03 23.83 0.11
C GLY A 90 7.05 24.98 0.36
N ARG A 91 6.11 25.28 -0.55
CA ARG A 91 5.11 26.33 -0.39
C ARG A 91 4.00 25.87 0.55
N ASP A 92 3.67 26.69 1.56
CA ASP A 92 2.50 26.44 2.41
C ASP A 92 1.20 26.62 1.60
N VAL A 93 0.37 25.59 1.61
CA VAL A 93 -0.91 25.56 0.91
C VAL A 93 -2.08 25.27 1.86
N THR A 94 -1.84 25.28 3.18
CA THR A 94 -2.80 24.88 4.21
C THR A 94 -4.14 25.58 4.03
N ASP A 95 -4.14 26.87 3.82
CA ASP A 95 -5.34 27.70 3.68
C ASP A 95 -5.76 27.98 2.23
N LEU A 96 -5.05 27.41 1.25
CA LEU A 96 -5.37 27.62 -0.15
C LEU A 96 -6.53 26.73 -0.60
N PRO A 97 -7.51 27.26 -1.34
CA PRO A 97 -8.56 26.46 -1.94
C PRO A 97 -7.99 25.53 -3.04
N PRO A 98 -8.69 24.43 -3.40
CA PRO A 98 -8.21 23.42 -4.34
C PRO A 98 -7.68 23.99 -5.66
N ALA A 99 -8.41 24.95 -6.28
CA ALA A 99 -8.04 25.55 -7.56
C ALA A 99 -6.71 26.32 -7.55
N LYS A 100 -6.17 26.67 -6.37
CA LYS A 100 -4.90 27.40 -6.23
C LYS A 100 -3.71 26.53 -5.84
N ARG A 101 -3.91 25.20 -5.69
CA ARG A 101 -2.86 24.27 -5.27
C ARG A 101 -2.05 23.68 -6.43
N GLY A 102 -2.56 23.74 -7.67
CA GLY A 102 -1.85 23.27 -8.87
C GLY A 102 -1.60 21.76 -8.91
N ILE A 103 -2.52 20.97 -8.34
CA ILE A 103 -2.44 19.53 -8.25
C ILE A 103 -3.50 18.86 -9.15
N GLY A 104 -3.18 17.67 -9.68
CA GLY A 104 -4.16 16.81 -10.35
C GLY A 104 -4.89 15.94 -9.33
N VAL A 105 -6.21 15.84 -9.42
CA VAL A 105 -7.01 15.01 -8.51
C VAL A 105 -7.94 14.12 -9.31
N VAL A 106 -7.91 12.82 -9.01
CA VAL A 106 -8.84 11.80 -9.50
C VAL A 106 -9.61 11.28 -8.29
N LEU A 107 -10.91 11.55 -8.26
CA LEU A 107 -11.81 11.11 -7.19
C LEU A 107 -12.35 9.71 -7.48
N GLN A 108 -12.79 9.00 -6.46
CA GLN A 108 -13.36 7.65 -6.54
C GLN A 108 -14.54 7.55 -7.53
N SER A 109 -15.38 8.59 -7.62
CA SER A 109 -16.52 8.68 -8.56
C SER A 109 -16.11 9.15 -9.96
N TYR A 110 -14.81 9.33 -10.24
CA TYR A 110 -14.25 9.94 -11.45
C TYR A 110 -14.72 11.39 -11.70
N ALA A 111 -15.90 11.76 -11.25
CA ALA A 111 -16.52 13.09 -11.30
C ALA A 111 -16.38 13.77 -12.68
N LEU A 112 -16.61 13.00 -13.76
CA LEU A 112 -16.68 13.57 -15.11
C LEU A 112 -17.94 14.41 -15.27
N PHE A 113 -17.85 15.51 -16.02
CA PHE A 113 -18.99 16.33 -16.37
C PHE A 113 -19.85 15.59 -17.40
N PRO A 114 -21.07 15.12 -17.07
CA PRO A 114 -21.83 14.19 -17.91
C PRO A 114 -22.35 14.85 -19.20
N HIS A 115 -22.48 16.16 -19.20
CA HIS A 115 -22.95 16.97 -20.34
C HIS A 115 -21.82 17.42 -21.27
N MET A 116 -20.55 17.20 -20.91
CA MET A 116 -19.38 17.56 -21.69
C MET A 116 -18.81 16.35 -22.39
N ARG A 117 -18.30 16.54 -23.60
CA ARG A 117 -17.52 15.50 -24.32
C ARG A 117 -16.22 15.20 -23.60
N VAL A 118 -15.61 14.06 -23.90
CA VAL A 118 -14.31 13.64 -23.34
C VAL A 118 -13.24 14.73 -23.51
N ALA A 119 -13.07 15.26 -24.72
CA ALA A 119 -12.10 16.33 -24.97
C ALA A 119 -12.39 17.59 -24.14
N ASP A 120 -13.67 17.96 -23.95
CA ASP A 120 -14.05 19.12 -23.14
C ASP A 120 -13.85 18.88 -21.65
N ASN A 121 -14.08 17.66 -21.15
CA ASN A 121 -13.74 17.26 -19.79
C ASN A 121 -12.25 17.46 -19.52
N VAL A 122 -11.39 16.99 -20.43
CA VAL A 122 -9.92 17.12 -20.31
C VAL A 122 -9.49 18.58 -20.43
N ALA A 123 -10.10 19.36 -21.33
CA ALA A 123 -9.82 20.77 -21.53
C ALA A 123 -10.25 21.67 -20.36
N PHE A 124 -11.17 21.19 -19.49
CA PHE A 124 -11.80 22.01 -18.45
C PHE A 124 -10.77 22.69 -17.53
N GLY A 125 -9.83 21.89 -17.00
CA GLY A 125 -8.75 22.39 -16.12
C GLY A 125 -7.87 23.43 -16.83
N LEU A 126 -7.51 23.20 -18.09
CA LEU A 126 -6.69 24.12 -18.89
C LEU A 126 -7.39 25.47 -19.09
N LYS A 127 -8.70 25.43 -19.42
CA LYS A 127 -9.51 26.65 -19.56
C LYS A 127 -9.62 27.42 -18.24
N SER A 128 -9.81 26.70 -17.12
CA SER A 128 -9.88 27.31 -15.77
C SER A 128 -8.58 27.97 -15.36
N HIS A 129 -7.42 27.40 -15.74
CA HIS A 129 -6.09 27.95 -15.49
C HIS A 129 -5.68 28.99 -16.54
N ARG A 130 -6.59 29.40 -17.44
CA ARG A 130 -6.36 30.41 -18.50
C ARG A 130 -5.16 30.08 -19.40
N VAL A 131 -4.93 28.79 -19.68
CA VAL A 131 -3.93 28.36 -20.65
C VAL A 131 -4.25 28.95 -22.03
N PRO A 132 -3.26 29.42 -22.79
CA PRO A 132 -3.45 29.98 -24.12
C PRO A 132 -4.25 29.03 -25.03
N ARG A 133 -5.22 29.54 -25.78
CA ARG A 133 -6.11 28.71 -26.64
C ARG A 133 -5.37 27.80 -27.59
N ALA A 134 -4.24 28.26 -28.13
CA ALA A 134 -3.39 27.51 -29.04
C ALA A 134 -2.78 26.27 -28.40
N GLU A 135 -2.57 26.26 -27.07
CA GLU A 135 -1.98 25.12 -26.33
C GLU A 135 -3.01 24.11 -25.85
N ILE A 136 -4.30 24.48 -25.78
CA ILE A 136 -5.33 23.61 -25.20
C ILE A 136 -5.49 22.32 -26.01
N ALA A 137 -5.68 22.44 -27.33
CA ALA A 137 -5.92 21.27 -28.17
C ALA A 137 -4.73 20.30 -28.21
N PRO A 138 -3.46 20.74 -28.36
CA PRO A 138 -2.30 19.87 -28.23
C PRO A 138 -2.20 19.16 -26.87
N ARG A 139 -2.39 19.86 -25.74
CA ARG A 139 -2.32 19.26 -24.41
C ARG A 139 -3.44 18.26 -24.14
N VAL A 140 -4.65 18.52 -24.67
CA VAL A 140 -5.77 17.57 -24.60
C VAL A 140 -5.45 16.29 -25.39
N ALA A 141 -4.90 16.41 -26.59
CA ALA A 141 -4.51 15.28 -27.42
C ALA A 141 -3.42 14.44 -26.74
N GLU A 142 -2.38 15.09 -26.22
CA GLU A 142 -1.28 14.47 -25.45
C GLU A 142 -1.82 13.70 -24.25
N ALA A 143 -2.66 14.35 -23.40
CA ALA A 143 -3.21 13.73 -22.22
C ALA A 143 -4.13 12.54 -22.52
N LEU A 144 -4.90 12.60 -23.59
CA LEU A 144 -5.74 11.47 -24.05
C LEU A 144 -4.90 10.33 -24.61
N ASP A 145 -3.81 10.63 -25.31
CA ASP A 145 -2.90 9.63 -25.87
C ASP A 145 -2.18 8.88 -24.74
N MET A 146 -1.69 9.57 -23.73
CA MET A 146 -1.02 8.97 -22.54
C MET A 146 -1.88 7.90 -21.85
N VAL A 147 -3.19 8.00 -21.91
CA VAL A 147 -4.13 7.05 -21.30
C VAL A 147 -4.82 6.14 -22.34
N GLY A 148 -4.37 6.13 -23.60
CA GLY A 148 -4.94 5.31 -24.66
C GLY A 148 -6.37 5.69 -25.08
N MET A 149 -6.76 6.96 -24.93
CA MET A 149 -8.12 7.46 -25.20
C MET A 149 -8.18 8.46 -26.36
N ALA A 150 -7.16 8.53 -27.22
CA ALA A 150 -7.06 9.51 -28.31
C ALA A 150 -8.28 9.54 -29.25
N THR A 151 -8.87 8.37 -29.57
CA THR A 151 -10.01 8.25 -30.50
C THR A 151 -11.36 8.56 -29.86
N TYR A 152 -11.41 8.71 -28.51
CA TYR A 152 -12.67 8.86 -27.76
C TYR A 152 -13.07 10.32 -27.50
N GLY A 153 -12.29 11.30 -27.94
CA GLY A 153 -12.46 12.73 -27.63
C GLY A 153 -13.86 13.31 -27.90
N LYS A 154 -14.59 12.76 -28.90
CA LYS A 154 -15.94 13.22 -29.28
C LYS A 154 -17.07 12.58 -28.48
N ARG A 155 -16.82 11.50 -27.72
CA ARG A 155 -17.84 10.78 -26.96
C ARG A 155 -18.25 11.52 -25.69
N LEU A 156 -19.44 11.19 -25.18
CA LEU A 156 -19.91 11.61 -23.86
C LEU A 156 -19.52 10.56 -22.81
N PRO A 157 -19.37 10.91 -21.52
CA PRO A 157 -19.05 9.97 -20.44
C PRO A 157 -19.97 8.75 -20.38
N ARG A 158 -21.27 8.91 -20.63
CA ARG A 158 -22.24 7.80 -20.66
C ARG A 158 -22.00 6.75 -21.75
N GLU A 159 -21.21 7.06 -22.74
CA GLU A 159 -20.84 6.18 -23.86
C GLU A 159 -19.55 5.41 -23.59
N LEU A 160 -19.01 5.53 -22.37
CA LEU A 160 -17.74 4.92 -21.94
C LEU A 160 -17.98 3.88 -20.84
N SER A 161 -17.17 2.80 -20.86
CA SER A 161 -17.11 1.89 -19.73
C SER A 161 -16.51 2.58 -18.48
N GLY A 162 -16.66 1.99 -17.28
CA GLY A 162 -16.10 2.53 -16.04
C GLY A 162 -14.58 2.74 -16.12
N GLY A 163 -13.83 1.78 -16.66
CA GLY A 163 -12.39 1.94 -16.85
C GLY A 163 -12.01 3.04 -17.87
N GLN A 164 -12.81 3.22 -18.93
CA GLN A 164 -12.61 4.32 -19.87
C GLN A 164 -12.92 5.68 -19.22
N GLN A 165 -13.95 5.78 -18.37
CA GLN A 165 -14.24 6.99 -17.60
C GLN A 165 -13.11 7.34 -16.66
N GLN A 166 -12.53 6.35 -15.97
CA GLN A 166 -11.36 6.50 -15.12
C GLN A 166 -10.16 7.07 -15.90
N ARG A 167 -9.82 6.49 -17.05
CA ARG A 167 -8.74 6.99 -17.91
C ARG A 167 -8.96 8.44 -18.33
N VAL A 168 -10.17 8.80 -18.68
CA VAL A 168 -10.53 10.21 -19.00
C VAL A 168 -10.34 11.12 -17.77
N ALA A 169 -10.71 10.65 -16.56
CA ALA A 169 -10.49 11.42 -15.33
C ALA A 169 -8.99 11.62 -15.05
N ILE A 170 -8.16 10.60 -15.29
CA ILE A 170 -6.71 10.69 -15.20
C ILE A 170 -6.18 11.68 -16.25
N ALA A 171 -6.59 11.57 -17.52
CA ALA A 171 -6.20 12.52 -18.57
C ALA A 171 -6.54 13.96 -18.20
N ARG A 172 -7.73 14.19 -17.64
CA ARG A 172 -8.15 15.51 -17.14
C ARG A 172 -7.23 16.05 -16.06
N ALA A 173 -6.81 15.19 -15.13
CA ALA A 173 -5.89 15.57 -14.06
C ALA A 173 -4.48 15.84 -14.59
N LEU A 174 -4.01 15.11 -15.62
CA LEU A 174 -2.69 15.24 -16.21
C LEU A 174 -2.56 16.41 -17.18
N ALA A 175 -3.65 16.82 -17.85
CA ALA A 175 -3.62 17.87 -18.87
C ALA A 175 -3.01 19.20 -18.36
N ILE A 176 -3.17 19.51 -17.08
CA ILE A 176 -2.59 20.69 -16.44
C ILE A 176 -1.09 20.53 -16.11
N ARG A 177 -0.49 19.34 -16.37
CA ARG A 177 0.90 18.96 -16.04
C ARG A 177 1.23 19.22 -14.57
N PRO A 178 0.53 18.55 -13.65
CA PRO A 178 0.73 18.79 -12.22
C PRO A 178 2.03 18.17 -11.72
N ASN A 179 2.68 18.80 -10.73
CA ASN A 179 3.81 18.20 -10.01
C ASN A 179 3.36 17.13 -9.00
N VAL A 180 2.07 17.11 -8.65
CA VAL A 180 1.47 16.16 -7.71
C VAL A 180 0.15 15.66 -8.26
N LEU A 181 -0.01 14.32 -8.29
CA LEU A 181 -1.23 13.63 -8.68
C LEU A 181 -1.82 12.88 -7.48
N LEU A 182 -3.08 13.14 -7.19
CA LEU A 182 -3.83 12.46 -6.13
C LEU A 182 -4.83 11.49 -6.75
N LEU A 183 -4.84 10.25 -6.28
CA LEU A 183 -5.70 9.18 -6.75
C LEU A 183 -6.47 8.60 -5.54
N ASP A 184 -7.78 8.87 -5.45
CA ASP A 184 -8.63 8.39 -4.37
C ASP A 184 -9.40 7.14 -4.80
N GLU A 185 -8.97 5.96 -4.37
CA GLU A 185 -9.53 4.64 -4.67
C GLU A 185 -9.90 4.46 -6.16
N PRO A 186 -8.97 4.74 -7.09
CA PRO A 186 -9.33 4.84 -8.50
C PRO A 186 -9.80 3.51 -9.10
N LEU A 187 -9.45 2.35 -8.51
CA LEU A 187 -9.81 1.02 -9.03
C LEU A 187 -10.99 0.38 -8.29
N ALA A 188 -11.56 1.03 -7.27
CA ALA A 188 -12.57 0.42 -6.41
C ALA A 188 -13.88 0.05 -7.14
N ALA A 189 -14.23 0.78 -8.19
CA ALA A 189 -15.47 0.57 -8.97
C ALA A 189 -15.33 -0.45 -10.12
N LEU A 190 -14.12 -1.06 -10.28
CA LEU A 190 -13.84 -1.96 -11.40
C LEU A 190 -13.98 -3.44 -10.99
N ASP A 191 -14.41 -4.28 -11.94
CA ASP A 191 -14.33 -5.73 -11.80
C ASP A 191 -12.87 -6.22 -11.74
N ALA A 192 -12.65 -7.48 -11.32
CA ALA A 192 -11.32 -8.02 -11.09
C ALA A 192 -10.42 -8.04 -12.34
N GLN A 193 -10.98 -8.34 -13.52
CA GLN A 193 -10.20 -8.40 -14.76
C GLN A 193 -9.80 -7.00 -15.22
N LEU A 194 -10.73 -6.06 -15.18
CA LEU A 194 -10.48 -4.67 -15.55
C LEU A 194 -9.54 -3.98 -14.55
N ARG A 195 -9.66 -4.31 -13.25
CA ARG A 195 -8.74 -3.83 -12.20
C ARG A 195 -7.30 -4.22 -12.49
N HIS A 196 -7.05 -5.49 -12.82
CA HIS A 196 -5.70 -5.98 -13.13
C HIS A 196 -5.08 -5.27 -14.35
N SER A 197 -5.85 -5.13 -15.44
CA SER A 197 -5.36 -4.42 -16.64
C SER A 197 -5.09 -2.94 -16.37
N THR A 198 -5.96 -2.28 -15.61
CA THR A 198 -5.81 -0.85 -15.27
C THR A 198 -4.64 -0.60 -14.32
N LEU A 199 -4.35 -1.54 -13.39
CA LEU A 199 -3.18 -1.46 -12.54
C LEU A 199 -1.88 -1.45 -13.36
N ALA A 200 -1.77 -2.34 -14.36
CA ALA A 200 -0.62 -2.36 -15.28
C ALA A 200 -0.49 -1.06 -16.09
N GLU A 201 -1.61 -0.42 -16.44
CA GLU A 201 -1.61 0.88 -17.10
C GLU A 201 -1.15 2.01 -16.18
N LEU A 202 -1.58 2.01 -14.91
CA LEU A 202 -1.12 2.96 -13.90
C LEU A 202 0.39 2.82 -13.64
N GLN A 203 0.94 1.60 -13.69
CA GLN A 203 2.38 1.38 -13.59
C GLN A 203 3.13 2.05 -14.77
N ARG A 204 2.67 1.83 -16.01
CA ARG A 204 3.25 2.48 -17.20
C ARG A 204 3.13 4.00 -17.15
N LEU A 205 1.98 4.49 -16.68
CA LEU A 205 1.78 5.92 -16.49
C LEU A 205 2.77 6.51 -15.48
N LYS A 206 2.99 5.83 -14.35
CA LYS A 206 4.00 6.21 -13.35
C LYS A 206 5.38 6.35 -13.98
N GLU A 207 5.79 5.37 -14.80
CA GLU A 207 7.08 5.39 -15.51
C GLU A 207 7.21 6.56 -16.49
N SER A 208 6.09 6.97 -17.11
CA SER A 208 6.05 8.11 -18.05
C SER A 208 6.04 9.49 -17.36
N LEU A 209 5.90 9.54 -16.03
CA LEU A 209 5.80 10.76 -15.23
C LEU A 209 6.89 10.83 -14.13
N PRO A 210 8.19 10.82 -14.50
CA PRO A 210 9.29 10.67 -13.53
C PRO A 210 9.42 11.82 -12.52
N ASP A 211 8.88 12.99 -12.84
CA ASP A 211 8.93 14.19 -11.98
C ASP A 211 7.60 14.46 -11.24
N THR A 212 6.56 13.66 -11.47
CA THR A 212 5.26 13.83 -10.81
C THR A 212 5.17 12.94 -9.58
N ALA A 213 5.05 13.53 -8.40
CA ALA A 213 4.78 12.78 -7.18
C ALA A 213 3.32 12.30 -7.15
N MET A 214 3.09 11.05 -6.71
CA MET A 214 1.76 10.47 -6.62
C MET A 214 1.39 10.12 -5.18
N LEU A 215 0.21 10.53 -4.74
CA LEU A 215 -0.40 10.04 -3.51
C LEU A 215 -1.62 9.20 -3.88
N TYR A 216 -1.53 7.90 -3.61
CA TYR A 216 -2.50 6.88 -3.99
C TYR A 216 -3.24 6.35 -2.77
N VAL A 217 -4.55 6.51 -2.71
CA VAL A 217 -5.37 5.94 -1.64
C VAL A 217 -6.00 4.64 -2.11
N THR A 218 -5.85 3.57 -1.34
CA THR A 218 -6.50 2.29 -1.60
C THR A 218 -6.75 1.53 -0.29
N HIS A 219 -7.68 0.60 -0.33
CA HIS A 219 -7.87 -0.43 0.68
C HIS A 219 -7.36 -1.80 0.20
N ASP A 220 -6.97 -1.91 -1.06
CA ASP A 220 -6.42 -3.13 -1.66
C ASP A 220 -4.91 -3.19 -1.48
N GLN A 221 -4.45 -4.23 -0.79
CA GLN A 221 -3.03 -4.44 -0.49
C GLN A 221 -2.22 -4.77 -1.75
N ALA A 222 -2.81 -5.53 -2.69
CA ALA A 222 -2.13 -5.90 -3.92
C ALA A 222 -1.86 -4.68 -4.81
N GLU A 223 -2.81 -3.73 -4.87
CA GLU A 223 -2.60 -2.45 -5.56
C GLU A 223 -1.46 -1.65 -4.93
N ALA A 224 -1.47 -1.50 -3.60
CA ALA A 224 -0.43 -0.76 -2.89
C ALA A 224 0.96 -1.39 -3.09
N LEU A 225 1.07 -2.72 -2.96
CA LEU A 225 2.32 -3.46 -3.16
C LEU A 225 2.84 -3.38 -4.60
N ALA A 226 1.95 -3.34 -5.60
CA ALA A 226 2.33 -3.32 -7.00
C ALA A 226 2.72 -1.93 -7.52
N LEU A 227 2.14 -0.85 -6.97
CA LEU A 227 2.28 0.50 -7.52
C LEU A 227 3.21 1.40 -6.71
N ALA A 228 3.22 1.27 -5.38
CA ALA A 228 3.87 2.24 -4.51
C ALA A 228 5.38 1.99 -4.34
N ASP A 229 6.17 3.06 -4.29
CA ASP A 229 7.55 3.03 -3.84
C ASP A 229 7.60 2.88 -2.30
N ARG A 230 6.71 3.62 -1.61
CA ARG A 230 6.49 3.49 -0.17
C ARG A 230 5.01 3.37 0.15
N ILE A 231 4.71 2.63 1.20
CA ILE A 231 3.36 2.48 1.74
C ILE A 231 3.30 3.13 3.12
N VAL A 232 2.27 3.92 3.34
CA VAL A 232 1.87 4.43 4.66
C VAL A 232 0.73 3.56 5.16
N VAL A 233 0.94 2.86 6.24
CA VAL A 233 -0.10 2.08 6.92
C VAL A 233 -0.79 2.97 7.94
N MET A 234 -2.11 3.12 7.80
CA MET A 234 -2.93 3.98 8.66
C MET A 234 -3.90 3.16 9.50
N ASN A 235 -4.06 3.54 10.76
CA ASN A 235 -5.08 3.01 11.65
C ASN A 235 -5.54 4.08 12.65
N ASN A 236 -6.84 4.06 13.00
CA ASN A 236 -7.41 4.96 14.00
C ASN A 236 -6.99 6.43 13.83
N ALA A 237 -7.10 6.95 12.58
CA ALA A 237 -6.75 8.32 12.21
C ALA A 237 -5.26 8.68 12.36
N ARG A 238 -4.37 7.70 12.54
CA ARG A 238 -2.92 7.90 12.70
C ARG A 238 -2.13 7.16 11.62
N LEU A 239 -0.95 7.69 11.32
CA LEU A 239 0.09 6.94 10.61
C LEU A 239 0.70 5.95 11.62
N MET A 240 0.63 4.67 11.30
CA MET A 240 1.24 3.60 12.11
C MET A 240 2.68 3.35 11.65
N ASP A 241 2.85 3.02 10.39
CA ASP A 241 4.15 2.68 9.80
C ASP A 241 4.27 3.28 8.40
N VAL A 242 5.52 3.57 8.00
CA VAL A 242 5.84 4.01 6.65
C VAL A 242 7.21 3.49 6.24
N ASP A 243 7.26 2.74 5.14
CA ASP A 243 8.50 2.23 4.54
C ASP A 243 8.24 1.81 3.09
N THR A 244 9.27 1.28 2.42
CA THR A 244 9.10 0.64 1.11
C THR A 244 8.12 -0.54 1.22
N ALA A 245 7.42 -0.82 0.12
CA ALA A 245 6.48 -1.93 0.06
C ALA A 245 7.15 -3.27 0.46
N GLU A 246 8.38 -3.49 0.00
CA GLU A 246 9.16 -4.70 0.32
C GLU A 246 9.50 -4.80 1.81
N ASN A 247 9.97 -3.70 2.44
CA ASN A 247 10.32 -3.70 3.86
C ASN A 247 9.10 -3.96 4.75
N LEU A 248 7.97 -3.28 4.50
CA LEU A 248 6.74 -3.49 5.28
C LEU A 248 6.20 -4.92 5.13
N TRP A 249 6.39 -5.54 3.95
CA TRP A 249 6.02 -6.92 3.74
C TRP A 249 6.94 -7.90 4.45
N ARG A 250 8.25 -7.74 4.30
CA ARG A 250 9.25 -8.69 4.82
C ARG A 250 9.55 -8.49 6.30
N ARG A 251 9.63 -7.24 6.77
CA ARG A 251 10.04 -6.84 8.12
C ARG A 251 9.10 -5.80 8.70
N PRO A 252 7.81 -6.16 8.92
CA PRO A 252 6.83 -5.21 9.44
C PRO A 252 7.28 -4.68 10.81
N PRO A 253 7.25 -3.34 11.04
CA PRO A 253 7.71 -2.77 12.30
C PRO A 253 6.77 -3.09 13.47
N THR A 254 5.46 -3.19 13.21
CA THR A 254 4.43 -3.39 14.23
C THR A 254 3.60 -4.65 13.97
N SER A 255 3.00 -5.20 15.03
CA SER A 255 2.07 -6.34 14.93
C SER A 255 0.84 -5.98 14.10
N PHE A 256 0.37 -4.72 14.17
CA PHE A 256 -0.73 -4.26 13.33
C PHE A 256 -0.38 -4.35 11.85
N THR A 257 0.76 -3.80 11.44
CA THR A 257 1.20 -3.85 10.03
C THR A 257 1.44 -5.29 9.56
N ALA A 258 2.03 -6.14 10.41
CA ALA A 258 2.22 -7.56 10.11
C ALA A 258 0.91 -8.30 9.82
N ALA A 259 -0.10 -8.11 10.69
CA ALA A 259 -1.40 -8.73 10.54
C ALA A 259 -2.20 -8.13 9.38
N PHE A 260 -2.18 -6.79 9.26
CA PHE A 260 -2.95 -6.08 8.25
C PHE A 260 -2.40 -6.31 6.84
N LEU A 261 -1.08 -6.21 6.63
CA LEU A 261 -0.45 -6.40 5.33
C LEU A 261 -0.10 -7.88 5.11
N GLY A 262 -0.95 -8.58 4.35
CA GLY A 262 -0.75 -9.98 3.96
C GLY A 262 -1.14 -11.02 5.01
N GLY A 263 -1.84 -10.64 6.08
CA GLY A 263 -2.43 -11.58 7.04
C GLY A 263 -1.40 -12.51 7.69
N ALA A 264 -0.32 -11.95 8.25
CA ALA A 264 0.70 -12.77 8.89
C ALA A 264 0.17 -13.43 10.18
N ASN A 265 0.64 -14.63 10.46
CA ASN A 265 0.52 -15.23 11.79
C ASN A 265 1.41 -14.47 12.76
N LEU A 266 0.87 -14.13 13.91
CA LEU A 266 1.58 -13.51 15.02
C LEU A 266 1.66 -14.51 16.16
N ILE A 267 2.76 -15.28 16.19
CA ILE A 267 2.90 -16.40 17.13
C ILE A 267 3.65 -15.91 18.37
N PRO A 268 3.05 -16.02 19.59
CA PRO A 268 3.74 -15.68 20.82
C PRO A 268 5.01 -16.50 20.99
N CYS A 269 6.12 -15.82 21.31
CA CYS A 269 7.40 -16.46 21.55
C CYS A 269 8.16 -15.78 22.68
N THR A 270 9.12 -16.49 23.23
CA THR A 270 10.09 -15.95 24.19
C THR A 270 11.43 -15.75 23.47
N VAL A 271 11.97 -14.56 23.57
CA VAL A 271 13.28 -14.21 22.99
C VAL A 271 14.38 -14.87 23.83
N GLY A 272 15.26 -15.59 23.17
CA GLY A 272 16.45 -16.14 23.77
C GLY A 272 17.69 -15.28 23.51
N ARG A 273 18.81 -15.90 23.08
CA ARG A 273 20.03 -15.17 22.74
C ARG A 273 19.89 -14.41 21.43
N VAL A 274 20.27 -13.14 21.44
CA VAL A 274 20.29 -12.27 20.24
C VAL A 274 21.75 -12.05 19.81
N ILE A 275 22.01 -12.21 18.50
CA ILE A 275 23.33 -12.00 17.90
C ILE A 275 23.11 -11.19 16.60
N GLY A 276 23.50 -9.92 16.63
CA GLY A 276 23.26 -9.00 15.50
C GLY A 276 21.77 -8.85 15.19
N THR A 277 21.36 -9.23 13.99
CA THR A 277 19.97 -9.20 13.52
C THR A 277 19.27 -10.56 13.62
N SER A 278 19.85 -11.53 14.30
CA SER A 278 19.28 -12.87 14.51
C SER A 278 19.03 -13.12 15.99
N ALA A 279 17.93 -13.79 16.30
CA ALA A 279 17.59 -14.21 17.64
C ALA A 279 17.20 -15.68 17.68
N LEU A 280 17.54 -16.38 18.74
CA LEU A 280 16.90 -17.65 19.07
C LEU A 280 15.59 -17.35 19.77
N VAL A 281 14.50 -18.00 19.35
CA VAL A 281 13.17 -17.84 19.95
C VAL A 281 12.63 -19.19 20.39
N THR A 282 11.89 -19.21 21.50
CA THR A 282 11.18 -20.40 21.95
C THR A 282 9.69 -20.22 21.66
N ILE A 283 9.11 -21.15 20.89
CA ILE A 283 7.70 -21.22 20.49
C ILE A 283 7.16 -22.53 21.03
N ALA A 284 6.11 -22.48 21.83
CA ALA A 284 5.60 -23.65 22.56
C ALA A 284 6.72 -24.32 23.38
N HIS A 285 7.39 -25.31 22.87
CA HIS A 285 8.51 -25.99 23.53
C HIS A 285 9.70 -26.19 22.58
N LYS A 286 9.70 -25.48 21.45
CA LYS A 286 10.73 -25.61 20.42
C LYS A 286 11.51 -24.31 20.24
N THR A 287 12.80 -24.47 19.99
CA THR A 287 13.69 -23.35 19.71
C THR A 287 13.88 -23.22 18.19
N ALA A 288 13.79 -22.02 17.68
CA ALA A 288 14.01 -21.68 16.27
C ALA A 288 14.84 -20.40 16.15
N SER A 289 15.50 -20.21 15.00
CA SER A 289 16.16 -18.95 14.65
C SER A 289 15.15 -18.00 14.02
N ALA A 290 15.14 -16.73 14.41
CA ALA A 290 14.28 -15.69 13.87
C ALA A 290 15.08 -14.44 13.54
N GLU A 291 14.59 -13.60 12.62
CA GLU A 291 15.13 -12.25 12.42
C GLU A 291 14.68 -11.33 13.55
N ALA A 292 15.63 -10.56 14.09
CA ALA A 292 15.41 -9.55 15.12
C ALA A 292 15.76 -8.17 14.55
N PRO A 293 14.88 -7.56 13.72
CA PRO A 293 15.18 -6.29 13.09
C PRO A 293 15.27 -5.17 14.11
N GLN A 294 16.16 -4.21 13.85
CA GLN A 294 16.13 -2.93 14.54
C GLN A 294 15.27 -1.97 13.70
N PRO A 295 14.27 -1.31 14.30
CA PRO A 295 13.44 -0.35 13.56
C PRO A 295 14.27 0.87 13.15
N SER A 296 13.88 1.49 12.05
CA SER A 296 14.49 2.73 11.56
C SER A 296 14.31 3.91 12.53
N VAL A 297 13.34 3.85 13.41
CA VAL A 297 13.06 4.86 14.44
C VAL A 297 12.87 4.16 15.79
N GLY A 298 13.69 4.51 16.76
CA GLY A 298 13.70 3.90 18.09
C GLY A 298 14.58 2.64 18.17
N LYS A 299 14.95 2.24 19.39
CA LYS A 299 15.63 0.96 19.63
C LYS A 299 14.61 -0.01 20.22
N ILE A 300 14.50 -1.19 19.63
CA ILE A 300 13.81 -2.30 20.28
C ILE A 300 14.88 -3.11 21.02
N ASP A 301 14.70 -3.24 22.32
CA ASP A 301 15.57 -4.13 23.12
C ASP A 301 14.95 -5.53 23.13
N TRP A 302 15.52 -6.40 22.30
CA TRP A 302 15.20 -7.83 22.28
C TRP A 302 15.93 -8.55 23.41
N ALA A 303 15.62 -8.20 24.67
CA ALA A 303 16.30 -8.80 25.83
C ALA A 303 15.97 -10.31 25.94
N PRO A 304 16.96 -11.14 26.29
CA PRO A 304 16.70 -12.55 26.61
C PRO A 304 15.66 -12.71 27.70
N GLY A 305 14.67 -13.58 27.47
CA GLY A 305 13.51 -13.79 28.34
C GLY A 305 12.32 -12.88 28.06
N SER A 306 12.46 -11.84 27.22
CA SER A 306 11.34 -10.98 26.85
C SER A 306 10.30 -11.73 25.97
N LYS A 307 9.05 -11.32 26.09
CA LYS A 307 7.96 -11.82 25.24
C LYS A 307 7.90 -10.98 23.96
N ALA A 308 7.74 -11.65 22.83
CA ALA A 308 7.59 -11.04 21.51
C ALA A 308 6.56 -11.82 20.69
N LEU A 309 6.22 -11.27 19.53
CA LEU A 309 5.43 -11.96 18.52
C LEU A 309 6.33 -12.31 17.34
N LEU A 310 6.24 -13.55 16.87
CA LEU A 310 6.92 -13.99 15.66
C LEU A 310 5.96 -13.86 14.48
N CYS A 311 6.29 -12.98 13.57
CA CYS A 311 5.56 -12.75 12.33
C CYS A 311 5.95 -13.80 11.29
N ILE A 312 5.02 -14.66 10.87
CA ILE A 312 5.23 -15.68 9.85
C ILE A 312 4.12 -15.60 8.82
N ARG A 313 4.47 -15.52 7.53
CA ARG A 313 3.48 -15.53 6.45
C ARG A 313 2.86 -16.91 6.29
N PRO A 314 1.54 -17.04 6.04
CA PRO A 314 0.87 -18.33 5.89
C PRO A 314 1.49 -19.26 4.84
N HIS A 315 1.96 -18.70 3.73
CA HIS A 315 2.59 -19.45 2.63
C HIS A 315 4.03 -19.90 2.93
N ALA A 316 4.67 -19.35 3.97
CA ALA A 316 6.04 -19.70 4.33
C ALA A 316 6.12 -20.98 5.18
N MET A 317 5.03 -21.36 5.86
CA MET A 317 4.96 -22.58 6.65
C MET A 317 4.56 -23.76 5.78
N ARG A 318 4.90 -24.97 6.24
CA ARG A 318 4.58 -26.22 5.53
C ARG A 318 3.94 -27.24 6.46
N ILE A 319 2.94 -27.95 5.97
CA ILE A 319 2.40 -29.13 6.63
C ILE A 319 3.30 -30.32 6.29
N VAL A 320 3.66 -31.09 7.31
CA VAL A 320 4.57 -32.23 7.26
C VAL A 320 3.99 -33.39 8.10
N SER A 321 4.64 -34.54 8.06
CA SER A 321 4.22 -35.71 8.87
C SER A 321 4.43 -35.46 10.37
N LEU A 322 3.56 -36.03 11.21
CA LEU A 322 3.56 -35.88 12.68
C LEU A 322 4.89 -36.18 13.36
N GLY A 323 5.66 -37.11 12.84
CA GLY A 323 6.94 -37.55 13.43
C GLY A 323 8.14 -36.77 12.96
N GLU A 324 7.97 -35.74 12.14
CA GLU A 324 9.10 -35.02 11.58
C GLU A 324 9.81 -34.17 12.63
N ARG A 325 11.15 -34.21 12.56
CA ARG A 325 12.01 -33.47 13.50
C ARG A 325 11.73 -31.97 13.38
N ASP A 326 11.62 -31.30 14.52
CA ASP A 326 11.40 -29.86 14.62
C ASP A 326 10.02 -29.34 14.14
N ALA A 327 9.09 -30.21 13.73
CA ALA A 327 7.73 -29.82 13.44
C ALA A 327 6.91 -29.56 14.72
N LEU A 328 6.10 -28.51 14.72
CA LEU A 328 5.10 -28.26 15.75
C LEU A 328 3.90 -29.21 15.50
N ARG A 329 3.39 -29.84 16.57
CA ARG A 329 2.15 -30.64 16.45
C ARG A 329 0.95 -29.71 16.38
N ALA A 330 0.06 -29.93 15.43
CA ALA A 330 -1.15 -29.14 15.25
C ALA A 330 -2.32 -29.98 14.77
N THR A 331 -3.54 -29.49 15.02
CA THR A 331 -4.78 -30.09 14.55
C THR A 331 -5.46 -29.17 13.56
N VAL A 332 -5.92 -29.68 12.42
CA VAL A 332 -6.66 -28.90 11.42
C VAL A 332 -8.06 -28.58 11.94
N VAL A 333 -8.37 -27.30 12.13
CA VAL A 333 -9.66 -26.80 12.65
C VAL A 333 -10.60 -26.40 11.53
N ALA A 334 -10.07 -25.77 10.47
CA ALA A 334 -10.84 -25.37 9.32
C ALA A 334 -10.02 -25.44 8.04
N SER A 335 -10.70 -25.54 6.89
CA SER A 335 -10.08 -25.57 5.57
C SER A 335 -10.96 -24.80 4.59
N VAL A 336 -10.35 -23.87 3.84
CA VAL A 336 -11.04 -23.03 2.84
C VAL A 336 -10.27 -23.09 1.53
N TRP A 337 -10.89 -23.71 0.53
CA TRP A 337 -10.33 -23.74 -0.82
C TRP A 337 -10.39 -22.37 -1.50
N ARG A 338 -9.30 -21.93 -2.12
CA ARG A 338 -9.13 -20.64 -2.79
C ARG A 338 -8.66 -20.78 -4.24
N GLY A 339 -8.94 -21.91 -4.87
CA GLY A 339 -8.47 -22.23 -6.21
C GLY A 339 -7.04 -22.78 -6.22
N ALA A 340 -6.06 -21.96 -6.50
CA ALA A 340 -4.65 -22.38 -6.54
C ALA A 340 -4.09 -22.83 -5.18
N THR A 341 -4.66 -22.34 -4.09
CA THR A 341 -4.28 -22.67 -2.72
C THR A 341 -5.49 -23.08 -1.88
N THR A 342 -5.24 -23.81 -0.81
CA THR A 342 -6.20 -24.05 0.28
C THR A 342 -5.64 -23.41 1.54
N ARG A 343 -6.40 -22.51 2.18
CA ARG A 343 -6.07 -22.00 3.50
C ARG A 343 -6.56 -22.95 4.56
N MET A 344 -5.66 -23.42 5.38
CA MET A 344 -5.96 -24.23 6.55
C MET A 344 -5.74 -23.43 7.82
N VAL A 345 -6.67 -23.55 8.75
CA VAL A 345 -6.58 -22.99 10.10
C VAL A 345 -6.21 -24.10 11.04
N LEU A 346 -5.16 -23.94 11.80
CA LEU A 346 -4.60 -24.97 12.67
C LEU A 346 -4.57 -24.47 14.12
N SER A 347 -4.91 -25.37 15.04
CA SER A 347 -4.65 -25.23 16.48
C SER A 347 -3.32 -25.91 16.80
N VAL A 348 -2.36 -25.18 17.36
CA VAL A 348 -1.01 -25.67 17.64
C VAL A 348 -0.88 -26.12 19.09
N GLY A 349 -0.42 -27.34 19.31
CA GLY A 349 -0.15 -27.87 20.66
C GLY A 349 0.89 -27.03 21.40
N GLY A 350 0.57 -26.64 22.64
CA GLY A 350 1.42 -25.76 23.47
C GLY A 350 1.23 -24.25 23.22
N LEU A 351 0.29 -23.86 22.34
CA LEU A 351 -0.16 -22.49 22.14
C LEU A 351 -1.69 -22.44 22.32
N PRO A 352 -2.20 -22.52 23.55
CA PRO A 352 -3.64 -22.48 23.79
C PRO A 352 -4.21 -21.16 23.26
N ASP A 353 -5.41 -21.25 22.70
CA ASP A 353 -6.15 -20.11 22.10
C ASP A 353 -5.50 -19.45 20.87
N GLN A 354 -4.39 -19.97 20.35
CA GLN A 354 -3.74 -19.48 19.16
C GLN A 354 -4.07 -20.33 17.94
N LEU A 355 -4.74 -19.72 16.97
CA LEU A 355 -4.94 -20.31 15.64
C LEU A 355 -3.88 -19.75 14.68
N ILE A 356 -3.37 -20.61 13.80
CA ILE A 356 -2.45 -20.21 12.74
C ILE A 356 -3.02 -20.60 11.37
N ASP A 357 -2.79 -19.72 10.42
CA ASP A 357 -3.16 -19.90 9.02
C ASP A 357 -1.98 -20.48 8.23
N ILE A 358 -2.21 -21.50 7.42
CA ILE A 358 -1.24 -22.04 6.46
C ILE A 358 -1.88 -22.12 5.08
N ASP A 359 -1.18 -21.62 4.07
CA ASP A 359 -1.57 -21.78 2.68
C ASP A 359 -0.84 -22.98 2.08
N VAL A 360 -1.61 -24.02 1.70
CA VAL A 360 -1.12 -25.22 1.01
C VAL A 360 -1.60 -25.25 -0.45
N PRO A 361 -1.02 -26.09 -1.34
CA PRO A 361 -1.52 -26.25 -2.70
C PRO A 361 -3.01 -26.60 -2.72
N GLY A 362 -3.77 -26.08 -3.69
CA GLY A 362 -5.23 -26.22 -3.77
C GLY A 362 -5.74 -27.68 -3.91
N ASN A 363 -4.86 -28.61 -4.31
CA ASN A 363 -5.16 -30.05 -4.41
C ASN A 363 -4.81 -30.84 -3.12
N ALA A 364 -4.37 -30.17 -2.06
CA ALA A 364 -4.05 -30.85 -0.79
C ALA A 364 -5.35 -31.39 -0.14
N GLN A 365 -5.38 -32.71 0.12
CA GLN A 365 -6.50 -33.38 0.77
C GLN A 365 -6.12 -33.68 2.24
N ILE A 366 -6.37 -32.76 3.13
CA ILE A 366 -6.16 -32.93 4.57
C ILE A 366 -7.50 -32.67 5.26
N ALA A 367 -8.02 -33.66 5.95
CA ALA A 367 -9.35 -33.58 6.59
C ALA A 367 -9.31 -32.71 7.84
N ILE A 368 -10.41 -32.01 8.12
CA ILE A 368 -10.64 -31.34 9.39
C ILE A 368 -10.58 -32.35 10.52
N GLY A 369 -9.92 -32.01 11.63
CA GLY A 369 -9.66 -32.91 12.75
C GLY A 369 -8.38 -33.74 12.62
N SER A 370 -7.70 -33.73 11.46
CA SER A 370 -6.42 -34.44 11.30
C SER A 370 -5.33 -33.79 12.13
N GLU A 371 -4.50 -34.61 12.78
CA GLU A 371 -3.27 -34.18 13.39
C GLU A 371 -2.14 -34.15 12.35
N VAL A 372 -1.39 -33.05 12.32
CA VAL A 372 -0.32 -32.77 11.36
C VAL A 372 0.91 -32.17 12.06
N GLY A 373 2.06 -32.29 11.41
CA GLY A 373 3.24 -31.50 11.78
C GLY A 373 3.23 -30.17 11.03
N VAL A 374 3.68 -29.10 11.68
CA VAL A 374 3.90 -27.78 11.05
C VAL A 374 5.37 -27.46 11.11
N ARG A 375 6.01 -27.34 9.94
CA ARG A 375 7.40 -26.88 9.82
C ARG A 375 7.41 -25.38 9.60
N LEU A 376 8.19 -24.69 10.45
CA LEU A 376 8.49 -23.28 10.30
C LEU A 376 9.55 -23.08 9.20
N PRO A 377 9.61 -21.91 8.52
CA PRO A 377 10.69 -21.58 7.61
C PRO A 377 12.02 -21.37 8.37
N GLU A 378 13.13 -21.25 7.66
CA GLU A 378 14.43 -20.83 8.19
C GLU A 378 14.91 -19.56 7.46
N PRO A 379 15.05 -18.42 8.19
CA PRO A 379 14.66 -18.21 9.60
C PRO A 379 13.16 -18.37 9.82
N ALA A 380 12.76 -18.72 11.05
CA ALA A 380 11.36 -19.03 11.38
C ALA A 380 10.40 -17.88 11.12
N GLY A 381 10.87 -16.67 11.11
CA GLY A 381 10.10 -15.45 10.83
C GLY A 381 10.80 -14.21 11.37
N VAL A 382 10.05 -13.12 11.53
CA VAL A 382 10.55 -11.83 11.97
C VAL A 382 9.93 -11.47 13.31
N LEU A 383 10.72 -11.02 14.27
CA LEU A 383 10.23 -10.53 15.55
C LEU A 383 9.53 -9.18 15.38
N VAL A 384 8.33 -9.06 15.95
CA VAL A 384 7.57 -7.81 16.04
C VAL A 384 7.16 -7.54 17.48
N GLN A 385 7.08 -6.27 17.86
CA GLN A 385 6.56 -5.91 19.16
C GLN A 385 5.05 -6.16 19.23
N ALA A 386 4.60 -6.65 20.38
CA ALA A 386 3.19 -6.59 20.73
C ALA A 386 2.79 -5.11 20.90
N SER A 387 1.86 -4.65 20.07
CA SER A 387 1.32 -3.27 20.11
C SER A 387 0.23 -3.16 21.17
#